data_46a3653d4d6d7f8d33b0c4bd1ae1d957
#
_entry.id   46a3653d4d6d7f8d33b0c4bd1ae1d957
#
_cell.length_a   1.000
_cell.length_b   1.000
_cell.length_c   1.000
_cell.angle_alpha   90.00
_cell.angle_beta   90.00
_cell.angle_gamma   90.00
#
_symmetry.space_group_name_H-M   'P 1'
#
loop_
_entity.id
_entity.type
_entity.pdbx_description
1 polymer ?
#
loop_
_entity_poly.entity_id
_entity_poly.type
_entity_poly.pdbx_seq_one_letter_code
_entity_poly.pdbx_strand_id
1 'polypeptide(L)'
;MAYKIAIASTDGKVINQHFGRAEYFYIGEVNDEEEFRYLEERKITPVCQGKEHEAEALYNIAEKLSDCRYILVSQIGPSAEYVLNEKGISVLTIRHYIDSAVKKLMEYDRRINLIYQQR
;
A
#
# COMPACT_ATOMS: atom_id res chain seq x y z
N MET A 1 4.45 -13.78 -10.37
CA MET A 1 3.85 -12.68 -11.13
C MET A 1 4.21 -11.34 -10.50
N ALA A 2 4.43 -10.34 -11.33
CA ALA A 2 4.78 -9.01 -10.84
C ALA A 2 3.58 -8.38 -10.10
N TYR A 3 3.86 -7.61 -9.08
CA TYR A 3 2.80 -6.90 -8.35
C TYR A 3 3.30 -5.52 -7.94
N LYS A 4 2.33 -4.61 -7.77
CA LYS A 4 2.63 -3.24 -7.38
C LYS A 4 2.35 -3.01 -5.90
N ILE A 5 3.13 -2.12 -5.32
CA ILE A 5 3.06 -1.75 -3.91
C ILE A 5 2.92 -0.24 -3.82
N ALA A 6 1.96 0.25 -3.04
CA ALA A 6 1.84 1.67 -2.73
C ALA A 6 2.45 1.92 -1.36
N ILE A 7 3.32 2.90 -1.25
CA ILE A 7 4.11 3.15 -0.04
C ILE A 7 3.90 4.58 0.44
N ALA A 8 3.48 4.73 1.69
CA ALA A 8 3.25 6.04 2.30
C ALA A 8 4.52 6.53 2.98
N SER A 9 5.21 7.45 2.34
CA SER A 9 6.47 7.99 2.83
C SER A 9 6.59 9.45 2.42
N THR A 10 7.26 10.24 3.26
CA THR A 10 7.55 11.64 2.94
C THR A 10 8.90 11.82 2.25
N ASP A 11 9.80 10.85 2.38
CA ASP A 11 11.17 11.00 1.86
C ASP A 11 11.61 9.88 0.91
N GLY A 12 10.76 8.87 0.70
CA GLY A 12 11.09 7.74 -0.14
C GLY A 12 12.08 6.76 0.48
N LYS A 13 12.36 6.89 1.77
CA LYS A 13 13.30 6.02 2.49
C LYS A 13 12.65 5.25 3.61
N VAL A 14 11.73 5.88 4.33
CA VAL A 14 11.09 5.31 5.52
C VAL A 14 9.58 5.37 5.36
N ILE A 15 8.90 4.30 5.79
CA ILE A 15 7.45 4.29 5.85
C ILE A 15 7.05 5.05 7.11
N ASN A 16 6.60 6.28 6.93
CA ASN A 16 6.37 7.20 8.05
C ASN A 16 5.05 7.96 7.98
N GLN A 17 4.14 7.59 7.08
CA GLN A 17 2.87 8.30 6.93
C GLN A 17 1.69 7.44 7.33
N HIS A 18 0.73 8.06 8.00
CA HIS A 18 -0.58 7.46 8.22
C HIS A 18 -1.36 7.52 6.92
N PHE A 19 -2.15 6.50 6.66
CA PHE A 19 -2.94 6.44 5.44
C PHE A 19 -3.81 7.70 5.25
N GLY A 20 -4.48 8.14 6.30
CA GLY A 20 -5.42 9.26 6.21
C GLY A 20 -4.77 10.63 6.01
N ARG A 21 -3.46 10.74 6.19
CA ARG A 21 -2.73 12.00 6.05
C ARG A 21 -1.82 12.03 4.84
N ALA A 22 -1.69 10.92 4.14
CA ALA A 22 -0.78 10.86 3.01
C ALA A 22 -1.31 11.69 1.84
N GLU A 23 -0.46 12.55 1.30
CA GLU A 23 -0.79 13.39 0.15
C GLU A 23 -0.35 12.73 -1.16
N TYR A 24 0.52 11.75 -1.09
CA TYR A 24 0.94 10.98 -2.24
C TYR A 24 1.47 9.62 -1.77
N PHE A 25 1.54 8.70 -2.71
CA PHE A 25 2.14 7.39 -2.48
C PHE A 25 3.24 7.16 -3.51
N TYR A 26 4.33 6.57 -3.07
CA TYR A 26 5.32 6.02 -3.99
C TYR A 26 4.81 4.68 -4.47
N ILE A 27 4.83 4.47 -5.76
CA ILE A 27 4.40 3.21 -6.35
C ILE A 27 5.64 2.47 -6.83
N GLY A 28 5.81 1.26 -6.34
CA GLY A 28 6.88 0.38 -6.76
C GLY A 28 6.35 -0.93 -7.27
N GLU A 29 7.20 -1.68 -7.92
CA GLU A 29 6.83 -2.98 -8.47
C GLU A 29 7.87 -4.02 -8.09
N VAL A 30 7.39 -5.20 -7.69
CA VAL A 30 8.23 -6.37 -7.50
C VAL A 30 8.00 -7.28 -8.70
N ASN A 31 9.08 -7.61 -9.43
CA ASN A 31 8.97 -8.45 -10.62
C ASN A 31 9.05 -9.94 -10.25
N ASP A 32 9.00 -10.80 -11.25
CA ASP A 32 9.02 -12.24 -11.05
C ASP A 32 10.34 -12.75 -10.44
N GLU A 33 11.40 -11.96 -10.56
CA GLU A 33 12.71 -12.31 -10.00
C GLU A 33 12.92 -11.69 -8.61
N GLU A 34 11.86 -11.15 -8.01
CA GLU A 34 11.88 -10.52 -6.71
C GLU A 34 12.80 -9.29 -6.66
N GLU A 35 12.81 -8.54 -7.74
CA GLU A 35 13.50 -7.26 -7.80
C GLU A 35 12.48 -6.14 -7.66
N PHE A 36 12.78 -5.18 -6.78
CA PHE A 36 11.91 -4.04 -6.51
C PHE A 36 12.42 -2.79 -7.23
N ARG A 37 11.51 -2.05 -7.87
CA ARG A 37 11.87 -0.76 -8.46
C ARG A 37 10.74 0.23 -8.31
N TYR A 38 11.10 1.49 -8.16
CA TYR A 38 10.13 2.57 -8.12
C TYR A 38 9.62 2.87 -9.52
N LEU A 39 8.31 3.10 -9.64
CA LEU A 39 7.67 3.43 -10.90
C LEU A 39 7.23 4.88 -10.95
N GLU A 40 6.56 5.39 -9.92
CA GLU A 40 5.96 6.72 -9.94
C GLU A 40 5.55 7.18 -8.55
N GLU A 41 5.25 8.46 -8.44
CA GLU A 41 4.53 9.01 -7.30
C GLU A 41 3.11 9.28 -7.75
N ARG A 42 2.13 8.96 -6.92
CA ARG A 42 0.72 9.29 -7.18
C ARG A 42 0.24 10.26 -6.13
N LYS A 43 -0.21 11.42 -6.59
CA LYS A 43 -0.84 12.39 -5.70
C LYS A 43 -2.25 11.96 -5.40
N ILE A 44 -2.65 12.14 -4.15
CA ILE A 44 -4.02 11.88 -3.71
C ILE A 44 -4.47 13.01 -2.82
N THR A 45 -5.79 13.10 -2.61
CA THR A 45 -6.34 14.04 -1.64
C THR A 45 -6.47 13.31 -0.31
N PRO A 46 -5.83 13.81 0.77
CA PRO A 46 -5.92 13.13 2.06
C PRO A 46 -7.35 12.99 2.56
N VAL A 47 -7.64 11.82 3.17
CA VAL A 47 -8.96 11.50 3.67
C VAL A 47 -9.39 12.41 4.81
N CYS A 48 -8.44 12.82 5.64
CA CYS A 48 -8.72 13.56 6.86
C CYS A 48 -9.03 15.05 6.67
N GLN A 49 -9.11 15.52 5.44
CA GLN A 49 -9.32 16.95 5.16
C GLN A 49 -10.76 17.41 5.15
N GLY A 50 -11.73 16.53 5.08
CA GLY A 50 -13.12 16.91 5.04
C GLY A 50 -13.97 15.92 5.81
N LYS A 51 -14.88 16.43 6.64
CA LYS A 51 -15.71 15.58 7.47
C LYS A 51 -16.93 15.02 6.76
N GLU A 52 -17.39 15.70 5.70
CA GLU A 52 -18.66 15.38 5.07
C GLU A 52 -18.59 14.33 3.96
N HIS A 53 -17.39 14.06 3.40
CA HIS A 53 -17.26 13.14 2.27
C HIS A 53 -16.14 12.14 2.50
N GLU A 54 -15.95 11.75 3.75
CA GLU A 54 -14.86 10.87 4.13
C GLU A 54 -14.97 9.50 3.45
N ALA A 55 -16.16 8.94 3.43
CA ALA A 55 -16.38 7.63 2.78
C ALA A 55 -16.12 7.70 1.29
N GLU A 56 -16.59 8.76 0.64
CA GLU A 56 -16.36 8.96 -0.80
C GLU A 56 -14.88 9.13 -1.09
N ALA A 57 -14.17 9.90 -0.26
CA ALA A 57 -12.74 10.08 -0.41
C ALA A 57 -11.97 8.76 -0.29
N LEU A 58 -12.37 7.90 0.65
CA LEU A 58 -11.78 6.58 0.81
C LEU A 58 -11.94 5.73 -0.44
N TYR A 59 -13.14 5.69 -1.01
CA TYR A 59 -13.39 4.91 -2.21
C TYR A 59 -12.62 5.46 -3.40
N ASN A 60 -12.49 6.78 -3.51
CA ASN A 60 -11.72 7.41 -4.58
C ASN A 60 -10.23 7.05 -4.49
N ILE A 61 -9.68 7.08 -3.29
CA ILE A 61 -8.28 6.69 -3.08
C ILE A 61 -8.08 5.21 -3.39
N ALA A 62 -8.99 4.36 -2.91
CA ALA A 62 -8.91 2.93 -3.18
C ALA A 62 -8.94 2.64 -4.68
N GLU A 63 -9.76 3.37 -5.43
CA GLU A 63 -9.79 3.24 -6.88
C GLU A 63 -8.46 3.61 -7.52
N LYS A 64 -7.86 4.70 -7.06
CA LYS A 64 -6.56 5.16 -7.59
C LYS A 64 -5.42 4.20 -7.28
N LEU A 65 -5.57 3.38 -6.26
CA LEU A 65 -4.56 2.41 -5.86
C LEU A 65 -4.97 0.97 -6.18
N SER A 66 -6.04 0.78 -6.95
CA SER A 66 -6.62 -0.54 -7.19
C SER A 66 -5.71 -1.48 -7.98
N ASP A 67 -4.72 -0.95 -8.68
CA ASP A 67 -3.73 -1.76 -9.39
C ASP A 67 -2.61 -2.27 -8.48
N CYS A 68 -2.61 -1.86 -7.22
CA CYS A 68 -1.61 -2.29 -6.24
C CYS A 68 -2.13 -3.48 -5.46
N ARG A 69 -1.27 -4.45 -5.21
CA ARG A 69 -1.62 -5.60 -4.36
C ARG A 69 -1.47 -5.29 -2.89
N TYR A 70 -0.50 -4.46 -2.55
CA TYR A 70 -0.16 -4.12 -1.17
C TYR A 70 -0.06 -2.62 -0.98
N ILE A 71 -0.38 -2.19 0.24
CA ILE A 71 -0.13 -0.82 0.69
C ILE A 71 0.67 -0.90 1.98
N LEU A 72 1.78 -0.15 2.04
CA LEU A 72 2.61 -0.04 3.24
C LEU A 72 2.40 1.33 3.85
N VAL A 73 1.92 1.37 5.08
CA VAL A 73 1.65 2.60 5.84
C VAL A 73 2.14 2.41 7.26
N SER A 74 2.37 3.53 7.98
CA SER A 74 2.75 3.42 9.39
C SER A 74 1.53 3.22 10.28
N GLN A 75 0.36 3.64 9.83
CA GLN A 75 -0.87 3.49 10.58
C GLN A 75 -2.07 3.68 9.66
N ILE A 76 -3.17 2.99 9.96
CA ILE A 76 -4.41 3.10 9.19
C ILE A 76 -5.60 2.81 10.10
N GLY A 77 -6.69 3.50 9.87
CA GLY A 77 -7.94 3.23 10.59
C GLY A 77 -8.67 2.01 10.03
N PRO A 78 -9.54 1.40 10.84
CA PRO A 78 -10.25 0.18 10.43
C PRO A 78 -11.18 0.38 9.24
N SER A 79 -11.83 1.53 9.13
CA SER A 79 -12.72 1.82 8.00
C SER A 79 -11.97 1.87 6.68
N ALA A 80 -10.80 2.52 6.69
CA ALA A 80 -9.96 2.61 5.50
C ALA A 80 -9.44 1.24 5.11
N GLU A 81 -8.97 0.48 6.08
CA GLU A 81 -8.47 -0.87 5.83
C GLU A 81 -9.54 -1.76 5.21
N TYR A 82 -10.76 -1.66 5.72
CA TYR A 82 -11.88 -2.44 5.18
C TYR A 82 -12.13 -2.13 3.70
N VAL A 83 -12.17 -0.85 3.35
CA VAL A 83 -12.41 -0.43 1.97
C VAL A 83 -11.30 -0.94 1.04
N LEU A 84 -10.06 -0.83 1.48
CA LEU A 84 -8.92 -1.30 0.69
C LEU A 84 -8.97 -2.82 0.50
N ASN A 85 -9.29 -3.55 1.56
CA ASN A 85 -9.40 -5.00 1.48
C ASN A 85 -10.50 -5.44 0.52
N GLU A 86 -11.61 -4.71 0.47
CA GLU A 86 -12.69 -4.99 -0.48
C GLU A 86 -12.22 -4.83 -1.94
N LYS A 87 -11.27 -3.96 -2.18
CA LYS A 87 -10.69 -3.76 -3.51
C LYS A 87 -9.57 -4.76 -3.82
N GLY A 88 -9.34 -5.71 -2.93
CA GLY A 88 -8.30 -6.71 -3.13
C GLY A 88 -6.90 -6.23 -2.76
N ILE A 89 -6.81 -5.15 -2.01
CA ILE A 89 -5.53 -4.57 -1.59
C ILE A 89 -5.26 -4.97 -0.15
N SER A 90 -4.12 -5.61 0.11
CA SER A 90 -3.70 -5.97 1.46
C SER A 90 -2.90 -4.85 2.07
N VAL A 91 -3.21 -4.50 3.32
CA VAL A 91 -2.56 -3.40 4.03
C VAL A 91 -1.59 -3.96 5.05
N LEU A 92 -0.37 -3.43 5.05
CA LEU A 92 0.63 -3.76 6.07
C LEU A 92 1.03 -2.48 6.79
N THR A 93 0.89 -2.50 8.11
CA THR A 93 1.30 -1.37 8.95
C THR A 93 2.67 -1.68 9.51
N ILE A 94 3.64 -0.87 9.10
CA ILE A 94 5.03 -1.08 9.49
C ILE A 94 5.78 0.24 9.46
N ARG A 95 6.56 0.51 10.52
CA ARG A 95 7.47 1.65 10.57
C ARG A 95 8.87 1.13 10.38
N HIS A 96 9.39 1.26 9.19
CA HIS A 96 10.71 0.74 8.87
C HIS A 96 11.22 1.39 7.60
N TYR A 97 12.48 1.16 7.30
CA TYR A 97 13.03 1.53 6.01
C TYR A 97 12.29 0.77 4.92
N ILE A 98 12.04 1.46 3.81
CA ILE A 98 11.30 0.86 2.70
C ILE A 98 11.97 -0.42 2.20
N ASP A 99 13.30 -0.38 2.03
CA ASP A 99 14.02 -1.55 1.52
C ASP A 99 13.83 -2.78 2.41
N SER A 100 13.90 -2.59 3.73
CA SER A 100 13.70 -3.69 4.67
C SER A 100 12.27 -4.19 4.67
N ALA A 101 11.31 -3.26 4.60
CA ALA A 101 9.91 -3.61 4.58
C ALA A 101 9.53 -4.37 3.31
N VAL A 102 10.07 -3.96 2.16
CA VAL A 102 9.82 -4.64 0.89
C VAL A 102 10.38 -6.06 0.92
N LYS A 103 11.55 -6.26 1.51
CA LYS A 103 12.11 -7.62 1.66
C LYS A 103 11.20 -8.51 2.48
N LYS A 104 10.69 -8.01 3.59
CA LYS A 104 9.75 -8.78 4.43
C LYS A 104 8.46 -9.05 3.68
N LEU A 105 8.00 -8.10 2.91
CA LEU A 105 6.79 -8.24 2.10
C LEU A 105 6.97 -9.32 1.04
N MET A 106 8.13 -9.37 0.39
CA MET A 106 8.41 -10.42 -0.60
C MET A 106 8.35 -11.81 0.02
N GLU A 107 8.89 -11.97 1.24
CA GLU A 107 8.82 -13.24 1.96
C GLU A 107 7.38 -13.60 2.29
N TYR A 108 6.61 -12.64 2.75
CA TYR A 108 5.20 -12.82 3.07
C TYR A 108 4.41 -13.23 1.83
N ASP A 109 4.60 -12.52 0.74
CA ASP A 109 3.90 -12.81 -0.52
C ASP A 109 4.25 -14.21 -1.03
N ARG A 110 5.50 -14.61 -0.92
CA ARG A 110 5.94 -15.95 -1.32
C ARG A 110 5.24 -17.03 -0.49
N ARG A 111 5.12 -16.83 0.82
CA ARG A 111 4.44 -17.78 1.70
C ARG A 111 2.96 -17.89 1.38
N ILE A 112 2.32 -16.75 1.13
CA ILE A 112 0.90 -16.74 0.75
C ILE A 112 0.69 -17.51 -0.54
N ASN A 113 1.52 -17.28 -1.54
CA ASN A 113 1.42 -17.98 -2.82
C ASN A 113 1.60 -19.49 -2.67
N LEU A 114 2.55 -19.91 -1.82
CA LEU A 114 2.76 -21.34 -1.56
C LEU A 114 1.53 -21.98 -0.92
N ILE A 115 0.90 -21.29 0.02
CA ILE A 115 -0.31 -21.79 0.66
C ILE A 115 -1.44 -21.97 -0.35
N TYR A 116 -1.63 -21.00 -1.24
CA TYR A 116 -2.66 -21.08 -2.27
C TYR A 116 -2.37 -22.16 -3.30
N GLN A 117 -1.10 -22.39 -3.62
CA GLN A 117 -0.72 -23.41 -4.58
C GLN A 117 -0.88 -24.84 -4.04
N GLN A 118 -0.92 -24.99 -2.72
CA GLN A 118 -1.10 -26.31 -2.10
C GLN A 118 -2.55 -26.73 -2.01
N ARG A 119 -3.47 -25.91 -2.44
CA ARG A 119 -4.88 -26.22 -2.52
C ARG A 119 -5.20 -26.79 -3.91
#